data_23025a743ec712bcdc0952d464baa58f
#
_entry.id   23025a743ec712bcdc0952d464baa58f
#
_cell.length_a   1.000
_cell.length_b   1.000
_cell.length_c   1.000
_cell.angle_alpha   90.00
_cell.angle_beta   90.00
_cell.angle_gamma   90.00
#
_symmetry.space_group_name_H-M   'P 1'
#
loop_
_entity.id
_entity.type
_entity.pdbx_description
1 polymer ?
#
loop_
_entity_poly.entity_id
_entity_poly.type
_entity_poly.pdbx_seq_one_letter_code
_entity_poly.pdbx_strand_id
1 'polypeptide(L)'
;DTLDFDYLIEHNKILLVNLSKGKIGETNAQMLGLIIMSKLQAAILKRAKIEPEKRSPYYLYVDEFQNLVTDTFASLLSESRKYGLGVHLTNQYFAQLPEKIKDAILGNVGTIIAFEIGMEDAEILSKEFEPFTKEDFTNLRKYNFYIRLMIDGKTSKAFSGESLKPNNISISNLTEEIIK
;
A
#
# COMPACT_ATOMS: atom_id res chain seq x y z
N ASP A 1 20.53 17.57 10.21
CA ASP A 1 20.19 17.13 8.84
C ASP A 1 18.66 17.02 8.76
N THR A 2 18.05 17.72 7.84
CA THR A 2 16.61 17.64 7.58
C THR A 2 16.33 16.58 6.54
N LEU A 3 15.30 15.75 6.76
CA LEU A 3 14.83 14.76 5.79
C LEU A 3 14.25 15.49 4.57
N ASP A 4 14.91 15.41 3.42
CA ASP A 4 14.53 16.04 2.17
C ASP A 4 13.88 15.00 1.23
N PHE A 5 12.55 15.04 1.12
CA PHE A 5 11.79 14.13 0.26
C PHE A 5 12.00 14.40 -1.22
N ASP A 6 12.25 15.65 -1.63
CA ASP A 6 12.53 15.98 -3.03
C ASP A 6 13.84 15.28 -3.44
N TYR A 7 14.89 15.41 -2.62
CA TYR A 7 16.15 14.72 -2.85
C TYR A 7 16.01 13.20 -2.91
N LEU A 8 15.25 12.60 -1.99
CA LEU A 8 15.05 11.15 -1.95
C LEU A 8 14.40 10.63 -3.24
N ILE A 9 13.38 11.33 -3.72
CA ILE A 9 12.63 10.95 -4.91
C ILE A 9 13.48 11.15 -6.17
N GLU A 10 14.15 12.29 -6.32
CA GLU A 10 14.96 12.62 -7.50
C GLU A 10 16.16 11.70 -7.66
N HIS A 11 16.75 11.24 -6.55
CA HIS A 11 17.92 10.36 -6.55
C HIS A 11 17.58 8.89 -6.33
N ASN A 12 16.30 8.51 -6.40
CA ASN A 12 15.80 7.13 -6.21
C ASN A 12 16.35 6.48 -4.92
N LYS A 13 16.37 7.24 -3.82
CA LYS A 13 16.84 6.74 -2.53
C LYS A 13 15.74 5.94 -1.83
N ILE A 14 16.16 4.91 -1.09
CA ILE A 14 15.24 4.12 -0.25
C ILE A 14 15.15 4.78 1.12
N LEU A 15 13.93 5.07 1.56
CA LEU A 15 13.62 5.54 2.90
C LEU A 15 12.88 4.44 3.67
N LEU A 16 13.45 3.99 4.76
CA LEU A 16 12.80 3.04 5.69
C LEU A 16 12.32 3.80 6.92
N VAL A 17 11.03 3.75 7.18
CA VAL A 17 10.40 4.43 8.32
C VAL A 17 9.82 3.38 9.28
N ASN A 18 10.34 3.33 10.49
CA ASN A 18 9.83 2.46 11.53
C ASN A 18 8.98 3.25 12.53
N LEU A 19 7.65 3.10 12.44
CA LEU A 19 6.65 3.72 13.30
C LEU A 19 6.14 2.74 14.38
N SER A 20 7.03 1.93 14.94
CA SER A 20 6.66 0.92 15.94
C SER A 20 5.95 1.53 17.15
N LYS A 21 4.65 1.24 17.32
CA LYS A 21 3.82 1.68 18.44
C LYS A 21 4.43 1.31 19.80
N GLY A 22 5.08 0.17 19.91
CA GLY A 22 5.72 -0.30 21.13
C GLY A 22 6.95 0.53 21.57
N LYS A 23 7.59 1.25 20.62
CA LYS A 23 8.77 2.07 20.94
C LYS A 23 8.43 3.54 21.20
N ILE A 24 7.53 4.10 20.43
CA ILE A 24 7.25 5.56 20.46
C ILE A 24 5.84 5.90 20.95
N GLY A 25 5.00 4.91 21.20
CA GLY A 25 3.59 5.07 21.55
C GLY A 25 2.70 5.26 20.33
N GLU A 26 1.43 4.91 20.46
CA GLU A 26 0.48 4.93 19.34
C GLU A 26 0.24 6.32 18.77
N THR A 27 -0.05 7.29 19.65
CA THR A 27 -0.31 8.69 19.24
C THR A 27 0.88 9.30 18.50
N ASN A 28 2.09 9.09 19.02
CA ASN A 28 3.30 9.60 18.37
C ASN A 28 3.56 8.94 17.03
N ALA A 29 3.36 7.61 16.93
CA ALA A 29 3.51 6.87 15.69
C ALA A 29 2.54 7.39 14.63
N GLN A 30 1.28 7.59 14.98
CA GLN A 30 0.27 8.13 14.09
C GLN A 30 0.61 9.55 13.65
N MET A 31 0.95 10.45 14.58
CA MET A 31 1.29 11.83 14.26
C MET A 31 2.51 11.92 13.33
N LEU A 32 3.58 11.20 13.62
CA LEU A 32 4.77 11.15 12.76
C LEU A 32 4.45 10.59 11.37
N GLY A 33 3.65 9.54 11.31
CA GLY A 33 3.21 8.95 10.04
C GLY A 33 2.44 9.95 9.18
N LEU A 34 1.50 10.70 9.77
CA LEU A 34 0.74 11.74 9.07
C LEU A 34 1.64 12.88 8.56
N ILE A 35 2.62 13.31 9.35
CA ILE A 35 3.59 14.32 8.92
C ILE A 35 4.42 13.82 7.74
N ILE A 36 4.92 12.59 7.81
CA ILE A 36 5.70 11.98 6.74
C ILE A 36 4.86 11.87 5.47
N MET A 37 3.62 11.38 5.57
CA MET A 37 2.71 11.26 4.42
C MET A 37 2.41 12.62 3.80
N SER A 38 2.17 13.65 4.59
CA SER A 38 1.93 15.02 4.11
C SER A 38 3.15 15.58 3.37
N LYS A 39 4.35 15.37 3.91
CA LYS A 39 5.61 15.81 3.27
C LYS A 39 5.88 15.07 1.97
N LEU A 40 5.68 13.74 1.95
CA LEU A 40 5.81 12.93 0.76
C LEU A 40 4.83 13.39 -0.33
N GLN A 41 3.56 13.59 0.03
CA GLN A 41 2.56 14.08 -0.92
C GLN A 41 2.96 15.44 -1.51
N ALA A 42 3.41 16.38 -0.68
CA ALA A 42 3.86 17.69 -1.15
C ALA A 42 5.02 17.57 -2.16
N ALA A 43 5.99 16.68 -1.90
CA ALA A 43 7.09 16.40 -2.80
C ALA A 43 6.60 15.75 -4.13
N ILE A 44 5.68 14.79 -4.04
CA ILE A 44 5.09 14.15 -5.23
C ILE A 44 4.33 15.16 -6.09
N LEU A 45 3.54 16.04 -5.50
CA LEU A 45 2.79 17.07 -6.24
C LEU A 45 3.70 18.06 -6.98
N LYS A 46 4.89 18.37 -6.47
CA LYS A 46 5.88 19.19 -7.17
C LYS A 46 6.30 18.62 -8.51
N ARG A 47 6.19 17.31 -8.70
CA ARG A 47 6.50 16.62 -9.97
C ARG A 47 5.53 16.97 -11.10
N ALA A 48 4.44 17.69 -10.81
CA ALA A 48 3.59 18.28 -11.83
C ALA A 48 4.37 19.19 -12.81
N LYS A 49 5.50 19.78 -12.36
CA LYS A 49 6.40 20.61 -13.17
C LYS A 49 7.35 19.81 -14.05
N ILE A 50 7.44 18.50 -13.88
CA ILE A 50 8.29 17.60 -14.65
C ILE A 50 7.42 16.96 -15.74
N GLU A 51 7.92 16.89 -16.97
CA GLU A 51 7.25 16.19 -18.07
C GLU A 51 6.99 14.72 -17.70
N PRO A 52 5.82 14.14 -18.03
CA PRO A 52 5.44 12.79 -17.61
C PRO A 52 6.49 11.72 -17.94
N GLU A 53 7.11 11.81 -19.14
CA GLU A 53 8.09 10.85 -19.64
C GLU A 53 9.43 10.90 -18.88
N LYS A 54 9.69 12.02 -18.21
CA LYS A 54 10.91 12.24 -17.40
C LYS A 54 10.72 11.90 -15.92
N ARG A 55 9.51 11.53 -15.50
CA ARG A 55 9.23 11.16 -14.10
C ARG A 55 9.67 9.74 -13.83
N SER A 56 10.81 9.57 -13.16
CA SER A 56 11.21 8.24 -12.67
C SER A 56 10.15 7.67 -11.72
N PRO A 57 9.74 6.39 -11.86
CA PRO A 57 8.83 5.77 -10.91
C PRO A 57 9.39 5.81 -9.49
N TYR A 58 8.54 6.14 -8.52
CA TYR A 58 8.85 6.04 -7.10
C TYR A 58 7.77 5.21 -6.42
N TYR A 59 8.12 4.41 -5.42
CA TYR A 59 7.19 3.45 -4.83
C TYR A 59 7.04 3.71 -3.34
N LEU A 60 5.80 3.73 -2.89
CA LEU A 60 5.41 3.84 -1.50
C LEU A 60 4.78 2.53 -1.03
N TYR A 61 5.34 1.93 0.00
CA TYR A 61 4.79 0.76 0.67
C TYR A 61 4.32 1.17 2.06
N VAL A 62 3.06 0.94 2.37
CA VAL A 62 2.47 1.27 3.67
C VAL A 62 1.84 0.02 4.26
N ASP A 63 2.46 -0.47 5.31
CA ASP A 63 1.90 -1.55 6.11
C ASP A 63 0.95 -0.99 7.18
N GLU A 64 -0.16 -1.69 7.45
CA GLU A 64 -1.21 -1.24 8.38
C GLU A 64 -1.68 0.19 8.08
N PHE A 65 -1.95 0.48 6.80
CA PHE A 65 -2.21 1.84 6.33
C PHE A 65 -3.44 2.51 6.98
N GLN A 66 -4.37 1.73 7.56
CA GLN A 66 -5.54 2.26 8.27
C GLN A 66 -5.16 3.22 9.42
N ASN A 67 -3.93 3.12 9.93
CA ASN A 67 -3.43 4.03 10.96
C ASN A 67 -3.05 5.42 10.41
N LEU A 68 -2.96 5.58 9.09
CA LEU A 68 -2.52 6.79 8.39
C LEU A 68 -3.60 7.39 7.47
N VAL A 69 -4.84 6.93 7.62
CA VAL A 69 -5.97 7.32 6.78
C VAL A 69 -6.39 8.76 7.06
N THR A 70 -6.42 9.58 6.01
CA THR A 70 -6.89 10.98 6.01
C THR A 70 -7.51 11.30 4.65
N ASP A 71 -8.20 12.44 4.56
CA ASP A 71 -8.66 12.97 3.26
C ASP A 71 -7.50 13.22 2.29
N THR A 72 -6.36 13.63 2.82
CA THR A 72 -5.11 13.81 2.08
C THR A 72 -4.63 12.50 1.46
N PHE A 73 -4.78 11.39 2.19
CA PHE A 73 -4.43 10.05 1.70
C PHE A 73 -5.35 9.61 0.55
N ALA A 74 -6.66 9.86 0.64
CA ALA A 74 -7.60 9.57 -0.46
C ALA A 74 -7.22 10.35 -1.74
N SER A 75 -6.85 11.62 -1.59
CA SER A 75 -6.36 12.44 -2.71
C SER A 75 -5.06 11.90 -3.30
N LEU A 76 -4.14 11.45 -2.46
CA LEU A 76 -2.89 10.82 -2.91
C LEU A 76 -3.18 9.57 -3.78
N LEU A 77 -4.10 8.70 -3.37
CA LEU A 77 -4.48 7.51 -4.14
C LEU A 77 -5.02 7.86 -5.53
N SER A 78 -5.88 8.87 -5.61
CA SER A 78 -6.50 9.27 -6.88
C SER A 78 -5.53 9.94 -7.86
N GLU A 79 -4.48 10.58 -7.36
CA GLU A 79 -3.56 11.38 -8.15
C GLU A 79 -2.16 10.79 -8.32
N SER A 80 -1.77 9.84 -7.48
CA SER A 80 -0.41 9.28 -7.39
C SER A 80 0.15 8.83 -8.74
N ARG A 81 -0.67 8.15 -9.54
CA ARG A 81 -0.29 7.64 -10.86
C ARG A 81 0.15 8.75 -11.81
N LYS A 82 -0.50 9.92 -11.80
CA LYS A 82 -0.16 11.05 -12.66
C LYS A 82 1.26 11.55 -12.41
N TYR A 83 1.73 11.42 -11.17
CA TYR A 83 3.03 11.92 -10.75
C TYR A 83 4.11 10.84 -10.65
N GLY A 84 3.82 9.63 -11.17
CA GLY A 84 4.76 8.51 -11.18
C GLY A 84 5.00 7.90 -9.81
N LEU A 85 4.00 7.95 -8.89
CA LEU A 85 4.03 7.25 -7.62
C LEU A 85 3.22 5.96 -7.70
N GLY A 86 3.89 4.81 -7.52
CA GLY A 86 3.25 3.53 -7.26
C GLY A 86 2.95 3.39 -5.76
N VAL A 87 1.72 3.01 -5.41
CA VAL A 87 1.31 2.85 -4.01
C VAL A 87 0.93 1.41 -3.73
N HIS A 88 1.53 0.82 -2.69
CA HIS A 88 1.25 -0.51 -2.19
C HIS A 88 0.76 -0.40 -0.76
N LEU A 89 -0.43 -0.91 -0.49
CA LEU A 89 -1.10 -0.81 0.81
C LEU A 89 -1.40 -2.20 1.35
N THR A 90 -1.14 -2.42 2.63
CA THR A 90 -1.62 -3.60 3.33
C THR A 90 -2.47 -3.21 4.53
N ASN A 91 -3.50 -3.99 4.81
CA ASN A 91 -4.32 -3.88 6.00
C ASN A 91 -4.96 -5.22 6.35
N GLN A 92 -5.43 -5.34 7.57
CA GLN A 92 -6.06 -6.56 8.07
C GLN A 92 -7.59 -6.51 8.00
N TYR A 93 -8.20 -5.33 8.11
CA TYR A 93 -9.65 -5.17 8.22
C TYR A 93 -10.16 -4.05 7.30
N PHE A 94 -10.56 -4.41 6.10
CA PHE A 94 -11.03 -3.46 5.09
C PHE A 94 -12.36 -2.79 5.47
N ALA A 95 -13.29 -3.54 6.08
CA ALA A 95 -14.60 -3.05 6.49
C ALA A 95 -14.52 -1.91 7.52
N GLN A 96 -13.46 -1.87 8.33
CA GLN A 96 -13.26 -0.83 9.35
C GLN A 96 -12.78 0.51 8.78
N LEU A 97 -12.41 0.56 7.51
CA LEU A 97 -12.00 1.82 6.87
C LEU A 97 -13.21 2.75 6.71
N PRO A 98 -13.01 4.08 6.80
CA PRO A 98 -14.03 5.05 6.43
C PRO A 98 -14.51 4.82 5.00
N GLU A 99 -15.82 5.03 4.74
CA GLU A 99 -16.43 4.74 3.42
C GLU A 99 -15.69 5.46 2.29
N LYS A 100 -15.40 6.75 2.45
CA LYS A 100 -14.64 7.54 1.49
C LYS A 100 -13.29 6.92 1.10
N ILE A 101 -12.64 6.22 2.02
CA ILE A 101 -11.36 5.55 1.77
C ILE A 101 -11.57 4.23 1.03
N LYS A 102 -12.59 3.46 1.40
CA LYS A 102 -12.97 2.25 0.67
C LYS A 102 -13.27 2.57 -0.79
N ASP A 103 -14.08 3.60 -1.03
CA ASP A 103 -14.40 4.07 -2.38
C ASP A 103 -13.16 4.51 -3.14
N ALA A 104 -12.25 5.27 -2.48
CA ALA A 104 -11.01 5.70 -3.11
C ALA A 104 -10.10 4.51 -3.47
N ILE A 105 -10.04 3.48 -2.63
CA ILE A 105 -9.26 2.26 -2.91
C ILE A 105 -9.89 1.49 -4.06
N LEU A 106 -11.16 1.13 -3.96
CA LEU A 106 -11.84 0.32 -4.98
C LEU A 106 -11.88 1.02 -6.35
N GLY A 107 -11.96 2.35 -6.35
CA GLY A 107 -11.98 3.14 -7.58
C GLY A 107 -10.62 3.42 -8.21
N ASN A 108 -9.52 3.36 -7.45
CA ASN A 108 -8.19 3.77 -7.96
C ASN A 108 -7.15 2.64 -7.93
N VAL A 109 -7.35 1.60 -7.10
CA VAL A 109 -6.39 0.48 -7.01
C VAL A 109 -6.69 -0.54 -8.09
N GLY A 110 -5.73 -0.75 -8.98
CA GLY A 110 -5.89 -1.66 -10.11
C GLY A 110 -5.71 -3.14 -9.74
N THR A 111 -4.78 -3.42 -8.82
CA THR A 111 -4.49 -4.79 -8.38
C THR A 111 -4.87 -4.96 -6.93
N ILE A 112 -5.71 -5.94 -6.64
CA ILE A 112 -6.12 -6.28 -5.27
C ILE A 112 -5.81 -7.75 -5.03
N ILE A 113 -5.15 -8.05 -3.92
CA ILE A 113 -4.85 -9.40 -3.44
C ILE A 113 -5.52 -9.57 -2.09
N ALA A 114 -6.32 -10.60 -1.94
CA ALA A 114 -6.98 -10.93 -0.69
C ALA A 114 -6.63 -12.37 -0.26
N PHE A 115 -6.12 -12.50 0.95
CA PHE A 115 -5.95 -13.77 1.63
C PHE A 115 -7.26 -14.14 2.35
N GLU A 116 -7.21 -15.08 3.31
CA GLU A 116 -8.34 -15.36 4.17
C GLU A 116 -8.76 -14.09 4.93
N ILE A 117 -10.04 -13.73 4.85
CA ILE A 117 -10.60 -12.54 5.47
C ILE A 117 -11.90 -12.87 6.21
N GLY A 118 -12.30 -11.99 7.13
CA GLY A 118 -13.58 -12.13 7.82
C GLY A 118 -14.80 -11.87 6.93
N MET A 119 -15.98 -12.27 7.40
CA MET A 119 -17.24 -12.19 6.65
C MET A 119 -17.57 -10.76 6.20
N GLU A 120 -17.34 -9.75 7.04
CA GLU A 120 -17.63 -8.34 6.72
C GLU A 120 -16.78 -7.85 5.53
N ASP A 121 -15.49 -8.16 5.51
CA ASP A 121 -14.61 -7.85 4.39
C ASP A 121 -15.00 -8.64 3.13
N ALA A 122 -15.35 -9.92 3.31
CA ALA A 122 -15.76 -10.79 2.22
C ALA A 122 -17.05 -10.31 1.53
N GLU A 123 -18.01 -9.75 2.26
CA GLU A 123 -19.23 -9.16 1.69
C GLU A 123 -18.93 -7.94 0.78
N ILE A 124 -17.89 -7.19 1.09
CA ILE A 124 -17.47 -6.04 0.29
C ILE A 124 -16.65 -6.52 -0.92
N LEU A 125 -15.62 -7.32 -0.66
CA LEU A 125 -14.62 -7.67 -1.68
C LEU A 125 -15.12 -8.69 -2.69
N SER A 126 -16.04 -9.61 -2.33
CA SER A 126 -16.57 -10.59 -3.30
C SER A 126 -17.20 -9.94 -4.53
N LYS A 127 -17.77 -8.74 -4.38
CA LYS A 127 -18.35 -7.98 -5.50
C LYS A 127 -17.31 -7.58 -6.56
N GLU A 128 -16.05 -7.48 -6.14
CA GLU A 128 -14.93 -7.09 -6.99
C GLU A 128 -14.18 -8.30 -7.56
N PHE A 129 -14.48 -9.52 -7.08
CA PHE A 129 -13.72 -10.73 -7.35
C PHE A 129 -14.54 -11.84 -8.02
N GLU A 130 -15.56 -11.52 -8.80
CA GLU A 130 -16.27 -12.56 -9.55
C GLU A 130 -15.27 -13.47 -10.31
N PRO A 131 -15.43 -14.82 -10.23
CA PRO A 131 -16.60 -15.56 -9.76
C PRO A 131 -16.57 -16.00 -8.29
N PHE A 132 -15.65 -15.52 -7.47
CA PHE A 132 -15.50 -15.97 -6.08
C PHE A 132 -16.58 -15.36 -5.17
N THR A 133 -17.13 -16.20 -4.32
CA THR A 133 -18.20 -15.84 -3.36
C THR A 133 -17.57 -15.42 -2.02
N LYS A 134 -18.35 -14.84 -1.13
CA LYS A 134 -17.90 -14.48 0.22
C LYS A 134 -17.50 -15.73 1.04
N GLU A 135 -18.13 -16.86 0.81
CA GLU A 135 -17.80 -18.13 1.45
C GLU A 135 -16.43 -18.65 1.01
N ASP A 136 -16.04 -18.40 -0.24
CA ASP A 136 -14.71 -18.76 -0.74
C ASP A 136 -13.62 -18.01 0.00
N PHE A 137 -13.81 -16.72 0.29
CA PHE A 137 -12.83 -15.90 1.03
C PHE A 137 -12.65 -16.34 2.47
N THR A 138 -13.75 -16.69 3.17
CA THR A 138 -13.71 -17.09 4.58
C THR A 138 -13.19 -18.51 4.80
N ASN A 139 -13.09 -19.31 3.75
CA ASN A 139 -12.61 -20.69 3.77
C ASN A 139 -11.26 -20.88 3.05
N LEU A 140 -10.57 -19.78 2.72
CA LEU A 140 -9.27 -19.84 2.07
C LEU A 140 -8.23 -20.54 2.95
N ARG A 141 -7.46 -21.43 2.33
CA ARG A 141 -6.36 -22.11 3.04
C ARG A 141 -5.19 -21.15 3.25
N LYS A 142 -4.43 -21.36 4.31
CA LYS A 142 -3.19 -20.63 4.56
C LYS A 142 -2.27 -20.64 3.32
N TYR A 143 -1.69 -19.50 3.01
CA TYR A 143 -0.86 -19.20 1.84
C TYR A 143 -1.61 -19.11 0.51
N ASN A 144 -2.90 -19.39 0.45
CA ASN A 144 -3.70 -19.18 -0.74
C ASN A 144 -4.27 -17.75 -0.74
N PHE A 145 -4.50 -17.22 -1.92
CA PHE A 145 -5.08 -15.89 -2.12
C PHE A 145 -5.95 -15.84 -3.37
N TYR A 146 -6.85 -14.88 -3.42
CA TYR A 146 -7.48 -14.43 -4.65
C TYR A 146 -6.86 -13.12 -5.10
N ILE A 147 -6.75 -12.95 -6.41
CA ILE A 147 -6.14 -11.77 -7.00
C ILE A 147 -6.93 -11.30 -8.21
N ARG A 148 -7.11 -9.99 -8.30
CA ARG A 148 -7.57 -9.26 -9.47
C ARG A 148 -6.44 -8.33 -9.91
N LEU A 149 -5.94 -8.52 -11.13
CA LEU A 149 -4.80 -7.76 -11.65
C LEU A 149 -5.24 -6.62 -12.57
N MET A 150 -4.49 -5.55 -12.54
CA MET A 150 -4.49 -4.54 -13.60
C MET A 150 -3.37 -4.87 -14.61
N ILE A 151 -3.75 -5.21 -15.84
CA ILE A 151 -2.81 -5.52 -16.93
C ILE A 151 -3.10 -4.54 -18.07
N ASP A 152 -2.12 -3.75 -18.47
CA ASP A 152 -2.23 -2.75 -19.54
C ASP A 152 -3.46 -1.83 -19.41
N GLY A 153 -3.75 -1.41 -18.18
CA GLY A 153 -4.88 -0.53 -17.87
C GLY A 153 -6.25 -1.21 -17.84
N LYS A 154 -6.31 -2.53 -18.03
CA LYS A 154 -7.55 -3.33 -17.94
C LYS A 154 -7.49 -4.25 -16.72
N THR A 155 -8.61 -4.32 -16.01
CA THR A 155 -8.77 -5.24 -14.89
C THR A 155 -9.02 -6.65 -15.40
N SER A 156 -8.24 -7.63 -14.93
CA SER A 156 -8.45 -9.05 -15.23
C SER A 156 -9.66 -9.61 -14.49
N LYS A 157 -10.17 -10.76 -14.95
CA LYS A 157 -11.00 -11.60 -14.07
C LYS A 157 -10.17 -12.03 -12.86
N ALA A 158 -10.82 -12.19 -11.72
CA ALA A 158 -10.15 -12.70 -10.53
C ALA A 158 -9.76 -14.17 -10.70
N PHE A 159 -8.64 -14.55 -10.10
CA PHE A 159 -8.15 -15.93 -10.07
C PHE A 159 -7.46 -16.23 -8.74
N SER A 160 -7.28 -17.50 -8.42
CA SER A 160 -6.60 -17.96 -7.20
C SER A 160 -5.11 -18.17 -7.45
N GLY A 161 -4.34 -18.03 -6.36
CA GLY A 161 -2.92 -18.33 -6.35
C GLY A 161 -2.48 -18.85 -4.99
N GLU A 162 -1.26 -19.34 -4.93
CA GLU A 162 -0.58 -19.76 -3.70
C GLU A 162 0.72 -18.98 -3.55
N SER A 163 0.93 -18.41 -2.36
CA SER A 163 2.17 -17.69 -2.05
C SER A 163 3.27 -18.68 -1.66
N LEU A 164 4.50 -18.34 -2.00
CA LEU A 164 5.67 -19.08 -1.51
C LEU A 164 5.77 -18.93 0.01
N LYS A 165 6.21 -20.00 0.66
CA LYS A 165 6.54 -19.92 2.09
C LYS A 165 7.71 -18.94 2.28
N PRO A 166 7.70 -18.10 3.34
CA PRO A 166 8.83 -17.24 3.62
C PRO A 166 10.10 -18.07 3.74
N ASN A 167 11.13 -17.71 2.98
CA ASN A 167 12.45 -18.25 3.26
C ASN A 167 12.89 -17.73 4.63
N ASN A 168 13.34 -18.62 5.52
CA ASN A 168 13.98 -18.25 6.77
C ASN A 168 15.34 -17.61 6.47
N ILE A 169 15.33 -16.39 5.94
CA ILE A 169 16.52 -15.57 5.87
C ILE A 169 16.79 -15.09 7.30
N SER A 170 17.80 -15.63 7.94
CA SER A 170 18.20 -15.15 9.25
C SER A 170 18.64 -13.69 9.08
N ILE A 171 17.95 -12.79 9.76
CA ILE A 171 18.22 -11.33 9.75
C ILE A 171 19.66 -11.00 10.17
N SER A 172 20.36 -11.94 10.86
CA SER A 172 21.76 -11.81 11.24
C SER A 172 22.72 -11.58 10.07
N ASN A 173 22.39 -12.06 8.86
CA ASN A 173 23.28 -11.88 7.69
C ASN A 173 23.03 -10.59 6.92
N LEU A 174 21.87 -9.91 7.15
CA LEU A 174 21.53 -8.67 6.46
C LEU A 174 22.04 -7.41 7.19
N THR A 175 22.25 -7.49 8.51
CA THR A 175 22.71 -6.34 9.30
C THR A 175 24.17 -5.98 9.06
N GLU A 176 25.01 -6.91 8.65
CA GLU A 176 26.43 -6.64 8.36
C GLU A 176 26.67 -5.99 6.98
N GLU A 177 25.75 -6.14 6.03
CA GLU A 177 25.85 -5.51 4.70
C GLU A 177 25.21 -4.11 4.61
N ILE A 178 24.30 -3.78 5.51
CA ILE A 178 23.55 -2.48 5.47
C ILE A 178 24.29 -1.36 6.22
N ILE A 179 25.27 -1.68 7.07
CA ILE A 179 26.02 -0.71 7.89
C ILE A 179 27.39 -0.36 7.26
N LYS A 180 27.61 -0.67 6.02
CA LYS A 180 28.70 -0.13 5.20
C LYS A 180 28.15 0.93 4.26
#